data_264493e4201f6450a1ccc3aa038c70a5
#
_entry.id   264493e4201f6450a1ccc3aa038c70a5
#
_cell.length_a   1.000
_cell.length_b   1.000
_cell.length_c   1.000
_cell.angle_alpha   90.00
_cell.angle_beta   90.00
_cell.angle_gamma   90.00
#
_symmetry.space_group_name_H-M   'P 1'
#
loop_
_entity.id
_entity.type
_entity.pdbx_description
1 polymer ?
#
loop_
_entity_poly.entity_id
_entity_poly.type
_entity_poly.pdbx_seq_one_letter_code
_entity_poly.pdbx_strand_id
1 'polypeptide(L)'
;MIVPRYYEDLSVLHDNTMLARAYYMPASKRMDDLVEHRELSDRMQLLNGTWKFQYFDSIYDMKDAFYEDGYSVESFDEIAVPSVWQMAGYDTHQYTNIRYPFPFDPPYVPQDIPCGAYVHTFDYA
;
A
#
# COMPACT_ATOMS: atom_id res chain seq x y z
N MET A 1 -0.59 -11.41 14.89
CA MET A 1 -1.03 -10.29 14.05
C MET A 1 -0.35 -9.03 14.55
N ILE A 2 0.35 -8.33 13.68
CA ILE A 2 1.13 -7.12 14.00
C ILE A 2 0.35 -5.83 13.71
N VAL A 3 -0.78 -5.94 13.02
CA VAL A 3 -1.62 -4.79 12.65
C VAL A 3 -2.78 -4.69 13.65
N PRO A 4 -2.97 -3.54 14.32
CA PRO A 4 -4.15 -3.30 15.13
C PRO A 4 -5.43 -3.39 14.30
N ARG A 5 -6.55 -3.82 14.91
CA ARG A 5 -7.83 -3.96 14.20
C ARG A 5 -8.55 -2.63 13.93
N TYR A 6 -7.83 -1.59 13.56
CA TYR A 6 -8.42 -0.28 13.24
C TYR A 6 -9.40 -0.35 12.07
N TYR A 7 -9.23 -1.29 11.17
CA TYR A 7 -10.13 -1.54 10.03
C TYR A 7 -11.52 -2.07 10.44
N GLU A 8 -11.71 -2.50 11.69
CA GLU A 8 -13.00 -2.89 12.28
C GLU A 8 -13.50 -1.89 13.33
N ASP A 9 -12.82 -0.77 13.55
CA ASP A 9 -13.16 0.24 14.55
C ASP A 9 -13.50 1.57 13.89
N LEU A 10 -14.80 1.86 13.78
CA LEU A 10 -15.30 3.09 13.17
C LEU A 10 -14.94 4.36 13.93
N SER A 11 -14.43 4.26 15.15
CA SER A 11 -13.95 5.42 15.92
C SER A 11 -12.52 5.82 15.54
N VAL A 12 -11.76 4.92 14.92
CA VAL A 12 -10.38 5.16 14.48
C VAL A 12 -10.36 5.44 12.97
N LEU A 13 -10.66 6.67 12.58
CA LEU A 13 -10.64 7.09 11.19
C LEU A 13 -9.26 7.59 10.75
N HIS A 14 -8.44 8.03 11.69
CA HIS A 14 -7.12 8.59 11.45
C HIS A 14 -6.16 8.17 12.54
N ASP A 15 -5.03 7.61 12.16
CA ASP A 15 -3.90 7.34 13.04
C ASP A 15 -2.63 7.79 12.33
N ASN A 16 -1.84 8.65 12.96
CA ASN A 16 -0.61 9.22 12.40
C ASN A 16 -0.77 9.90 11.03
N THR A 17 -1.95 10.42 10.73
CA THR A 17 -2.23 11.10 9.46
C THR A 17 -2.28 12.62 9.64
N MET A 18 -1.81 13.35 8.65
CA MET A 18 -1.95 14.81 8.60
C MET A 18 -3.41 15.18 8.35
N LEU A 19 -3.79 16.40 8.75
CA LEU A 19 -5.10 16.97 8.40
C LEU A 19 -5.29 16.96 6.88
N ALA A 20 -6.54 16.71 6.45
CA ALA A 20 -6.90 16.74 5.04
C ALA A 20 -6.58 18.10 4.41
N ARG A 21 -6.00 18.07 3.23
CA ARG A 21 -5.64 19.27 2.45
C ARG A 21 -5.84 19.02 0.97
N ALA A 22 -5.94 20.08 0.20
CA ALA A 22 -5.98 19.98 -1.24
C ALA A 22 -4.67 19.40 -1.78
N TYR A 23 -4.78 18.56 -2.81
CA TYR A 23 -3.63 18.07 -3.55
C TYR A 23 -3.00 19.20 -4.37
N TYR A 24 -1.68 19.28 -4.34
CA TYR A 24 -0.90 20.18 -5.20
C TYR A 24 0.46 19.55 -5.51
N MET A 25 1.08 20.03 -6.56
CA MET A 25 2.43 19.64 -6.96
C MET A 25 3.41 20.69 -6.47
N PRO A 26 4.24 20.40 -5.43
CA PRO A 26 5.25 21.34 -4.97
C PRO A 26 6.37 21.46 -6.01
N ALA A 27 6.94 22.66 -6.14
CA ALA A 27 8.15 22.92 -6.91
C ALA A 27 8.85 24.15 -6.33
N SER A 28 10.19 24.23 -6.40
CA SER A 28 10.95 25.38 -5.88
C SER A 28 10.85 26.62 -6.77
N LYS A 29 10.46 26.43 -8.02
CA LYS A 29 10.28 27.48 -9.02
C LYS A 29 9.07 27.16 -9.90
N ARG A 30 8.57 28.19 -10.62
CA ARG A 30 7.52 27.95 -11.62
C ARG A 30 8.04 26.99 -12.69
N MET A 31 7.28 25.96 -12.92
CA MET A 31 7.52 24.95 -13.97
C MET A 31 6.25 24.82 -14.79
N ASP A 32 6.41 24.72 -16.09
CA ASP A 32 5.33 24.38 -17.01
C ASP A 32 5.15 22.85 -17.02
N ASP A 33 3.95 22.38 -17.32
CA ASP A 33 3.59 20.96 -17.50
C ASP A 33 3.70 20.05 -16.25
N LEU A 34 3.79 20.59 -15.03
CA LEU A 34 3.83 19.78 -13.80
C LEU A 34 2.57 18.92 -13.58
N VAL A 35 1.47 19.26 -14.20
CA VAL A 35 0.23 18.46 -14.08
C VAL A 35 0.37 17.13 -14.81
N GLU A 36 1.01 17.16 -15.98
CA GLU A 36 1.22 15.98 -16.83
C GLU A 36 2.54 15.28 -16.52
N HIS A 37 3.55 16.05 -16.12
CA HIS A 37 4.93 15.60 -15.88
C HIS A 37 5.40 15.94 -14.48
N ARG A 38 4.75 15.34 -13.48
CA ARG A 38 5.06 15.55 -12.06
C ARG A 38 6.50 15.21 -11.67
N GLU A 39 7.08 14.26 -12.38
CA GLU A 39 8.47 13.82 -12.20
C GLU A 39 9.52 14.90 -12.52
N LEU A 40 9.11 15.98 -13.19
CA LEU A 40 9.98 17.12 -13.43
C LEU A 40 10.15 18.04 -12.20
N SER A 41 9.32 17.84 -11.17
CA SER A 41 9.45 18.63 -9.94
C SER A 41 10.71 18.27 -9.16
N ASP A 42 11.45 19.28 -8.74
CA ASP A 42 12.59 19.16 -7.83
C ASP A 42 12.18 18.94 -6.36
N ARG A 43 10.88 18.87 -6.08
CA ARG A 43 10.29 18.64 -4.75
C ARG A 43 9.47 17.36 -4.68
N MET A 44 9.67 16.46 -5.64
CA MET A 44 8.98 15.18 -5.71
C MET A 44 9.97 14.09 -6.10
N GLN A 45 9.88 12.97 -5.41
CA GLN A 45 10.59 11.74 -5.75
C GLN A 45 9.57 10.65 -6.05
N LEU A 46 9.69 10.03 -7.22
CA LEU A 46 8.89 8.85 -7.56
C LEU A 46 9.54 7.61 -6.96
N LEU A 47 8.74 6.82 -6.27
CA LEU A 47 9.17 5.53 -5.71
C LEU A 47 8.76 4.35 -6.60
N ASN A 48 8.49 4.62 -7.89
CA ASN A 48 8.19 3.58 -8.86
C ASN A 48 9.41 2.67 -9.05
N GLY A 49 9.16 1.41 -9.34
CA GLY A 49 10.24 0.47 -9.62
C GLY A 49 9.99 -0.91 -9.04
N THR A 50 11.05 -1.65 -8.78
CA THR A 50 10.97 -2.98 -8.20
C THR A 50 11.02 -2.89 -6.68
N TRP A 51 10.04 -3.47 -6.01
CA TRP A 51 9.91 -3.52 -4.57
C TRP A 51 10.02 -4.95 -4.08
N LYS A 52 10.47 -5.16 -2.87
CA LYS A 52 10.37 -6.43 -2.17
C LYS A 52 8.93 -6.64 -1.72
N PHE A 53 8.41 -7.85 -1.93
CA PHE A 53 7.00 -8.18 -1.72
C PHE A 53 6.81 -9.54 -1.10
N GLN A 54 5.94 -9.64 -0.11
CA GLN A 54 5.49 -10.91 0.43
C GLN A 54 3.96 -10.92 0.52
N TYR A 55 3.37 -11.94 -0.09
CA TYR A 55 1.92 -12.17 -0.05
C TYR A 55 1.56 -13.06 1.14
N PHE A 56 0.41 -12.78 1.75
CA PHE A 56 -0.18 -13.57 2.82
C PHE A 56 -1.66 -13.82 2.49
N ASP A 57 -2.13 -15.06 2.67
CA ASP A 57 -3.53 -15.43 2.47
C ASP A 57 -4.46 -14.77 3.50
N SER A 58 -3.91 -14.39 4.64
CA SER A 58 -4.63 -13.67 5.69
C SER A 58 -3.71 -12.71 6.44
N ILE A 59 -4.28 -11.59 6.90
CA ILE A 59 -3.58 -10.66 7.79
C ILE A 59 -3.10 -11.33 9.10
N TYR A 60 -3.72 -12.43 9.50
CA TYR A 60 -3.31 -13.20 10.68
C TYR A 60 -2.01 -13.99 10.47
N ASP A 61 -1.63 -14.22 9.22
CA ASP A 61 -0.39 -14.91 8.87
C ASP A 61 0.82 -13.96 8.91
N MET A 62 0.57 -12.66 8.84
CA MET A 62 1.58 -11.63 9.00
C MET A 62 1.93 -11.49 10.49
N LYS A 63 3.02 -12.11 10.92
CA LYS A 63 3.45 -12.17 12.33
C LYS A 63 4.69 -11.34 12.64
N ASP A 64 5.52 -11.14 11.63
CA ASP A 64 6.81 -10.47 11.78
C ASP A 64 6.71 -8.98 11.49
N ALA A 65 7.43 -8.18 12.25
CA ALA A 65 7.48 -6.74 12.09
C ALA A 65 8.42 -6.34 10.94
N PHE A 66 8.04 -6.66 9.71
CA PHE A 66 8.83 -6.44 8.49
C PHE A 66 9.19 -4.95 8.24
N TYR A 67 8.55 -4.05 8.93
CA TYR A 67 8.76 -2.60 8.87
C TYR A 67 9.85 -2.10 9.84
N GLU A 68 10.39 -2.97 10.69
CA GLU A 68 11.47 -2.59 11.60
C GLU A 68 12.83 -2.57 10.89
N ASP A 69 13.69 -1.65 11.32
CA ASP A 69 15.06 -1.55 10.84
C ASP A 69 15.82 -2.85 11.10
N GLY A 70 16.51 -3.34 10.08
CA GLY A 70 17.31 -4.56 10.15
C GLY A 70 16.53 -5.87 9.91
N TYR A 71 15.22 -5.80 9.66
CA TYR A 71 14.49 -6.99 9.21
C TYR A 71 14.98 -7.43 7.83
N SER A 72 15.33 -8.73 7.69
CA SER A 72 15.79 -9.26 6.40
C SER A 72 14.60 -9.53 5.47
N VAL A 73 14.61 -8.89 4.33
CA VAL A 73 13.65 -9.09 3.23
C VAL A 73 14.23 -9.92 2.08
N GLU A 74 15.33 -10.66 2.30
CA GLU A 74 15.98 -11.47 1.27
C GLU A 74 15.07 -12.58 0.73
N SER A 75 14.18 -13.11 1.57
CA SER A 75 13.20 -14.12 1.18
C SER A 75 11.96 -13.57 0.50
N PHE A 76 11.81 -12.24 0.42
CA PHE A 76 10.69 -11.63 -0.26
C PHE A 76 10.87 -11.73 -1.77
N ASP A 77 9.77 -11.91 -2.47
CA ASP A 77 9.72 -11.81 -3.92
C ASP A 77 9.96 -10.37 -4.39
N GLU A 78 9.96 -10.18 -5.69
CA GLU A 78 10.04 -8.85 -6.32
C GLU A 78 8.77 -8.58 -7.12
N ILE A 79 8.24 -7.35 -6.96
CA ILE A 79 7.06 -6.90 -7.67
C ILE A 79 7.29 -5.50 -8.23
N ALA A 80 6.76 -5.27 -9.44
CA ALA A 80 6.77 -3.92 -10.02
C ALA A 80 5.74 -3.02 -9.31
N VAL A 81 6.11 -1.78 -9.03
CA VAL A 81 5.24 -0.75 -8.45
C VAL A 81 5.29 0.49 -9.36
N PRO A 82 4.14 1.02 -9.82
CA PRO A 82 2.78 0.59 -9.52
C PRO A 82 2.35 -0.67 -10.29
N SER A 83 1.69 -1.58 -9.62
CA SER A 83 1.00 -2.72 -10.24
C SER A 83 -0.06 -3.27 -9.27
N VAL A 84 -0.78 -4.29 -9.69
CA VAL A 84 -1.67 -5.06 -8.82
C VAL A 84 -1.15 -6.48 -8.73
N TRP A 85 -1.12 -7.04 -7.53
CA TRP A 85 -0.52 -8.36 -7.29
C TRP A 85 -1.21 -9.50 -8.04
N GLN A 86 -2.52 -9.37 -8.39
CA GLN A 86 -3.22 -10.35 -9.22
C GLN A 86 -2.58 -10.50 -10.62
N MET A 87 -2.03 -9.41 -11.16
CA MET A 87 -1.30 -9.46 -12.44
C MET A 87 0.09 -10.07 -12.31
N ALA A 88 0.62 -10.13 -11.09
CA ALA A 88 1.90 -10.76 -10.78
C ALA A 88 1.77 -12.23 -10.36
N GLY A 89 0.55 -12.79 -10.42
CA GLY A 89 0.28 -14.20 -10.14
C GLY A 89 -0.09 -14.52 -8.68
N TYR A 90 -0.30 -13.48 -7.86
CA TYR A 90 -0.80 -13.64 -6.50
C TYR A 90 -2.31 -13.42 -6.51
N ASP A 91 -3.06 -14.29 -5.81
CA ASP A 91 -4.51 -14.21 -5.73
C ASP A 91 -5.20 -14.33 -7.11
N THR A 92 -6.51 -14.18 -7.15
CA THR A 92 -7.34 -14.28 -8.36
C THR A 92 -8.15 -13.02 -8.59
N HIS A 93 -8.42 -12.74 -9.87
CA HIS A 93 -9.35 -11.68 -10.23
C HIS A 93 -10.78 -12.07 -9.85
N GLN A 94 -11.47 -11.19 -9.14
CA GLN A 94 -12.88 -11.37 -8.78
C GLN A 94 -13.73 -10.33 -9.51
N TYR A 95 -14.78 -10.81 -10.18
CA TYR A 95 -15.76 -9.96 -10.81
C TYR A 95 -17.08 -9.99 -10.04
N THR A 96 -17.39 -8.89 -9.38
CA THR A 96 -18.49 -8.83 -8.40
C THR A 96 -19.45 -7.66 -8.65
N ASN A 97 -19.89 -7.45 -9.90
CA ASN A 97 -20.73 -6.30 -10.26
C ASN A 97 -22.13 -6.31 -9.61
N ILE A 98 -22.67 -7.49 -9.25
CA ILE A 98 -24.00 -7.65 -8.65
C ILE A 98 -24.00 -8.47 -7.35
N ARG A 99 -22.85 -8.91 -6.89
CA ARG A 99 -22.72 -9.71 -5.66
C ARG A 99 -21.65 -9.10 -4.77
N TYR A 100 -21.92 -9.06 -3.48
CA TYR A 100 -20.87 -8.76 -2.51
C TYR A 100 -19.86 -9.91 -2.47
N PRO A 101 -18.55 -9.62 -2.42
CA PRO A 101 -17.51 -10.65 -2.34
C PRO A 101 -17.52 -11.41 -1.01
N PHE A 102 -18.17 -10.84 0.02
CA PHE A 102 -18.27 -11.41 1.37
C PHE A 102 -19.59 -10.97 2.04
N PRO A 103 -19.98 -11.60 3.18
CA PRO A 103 -21.19 -11.22 3.91
C PRO A 103 -21.19 -9.74 4.33
N PHE A 104 -22.37 -9.12 4.26
CA PHE A 104 -22.55 -7.74 4.71
C PHE A 104 -22.75 -7.72 6.23
N ASP A 105 -21.69 -7.48 7.00
CA ASP A 105 -21.67 -7.44 8.46
C ASP A 105 -20.73 -6.35 8.99
N PRO A 106 -20.99 -5.07 8.68
CA PRO A 106 -20.11 -3.97 9.14
C PRO A 106 -20.09 -3.85 10.67
N PRO A 107 -18.94 -3.54 11.28
CA PRO A 107 -17.66 -3.18 10.68
C PRO A 107 -16.75 -4.38 10.39
N TYR A 108 -17.24 -5.57 10.55
CA TYR A 108 -16.42 -6.79 10.46
C TYR A 108 -16.11 -7.17 9.03
N VAL A 109 -14.91 -7.72 8.84
CA VAL A 109 -14.43 -8.26 7.57
C VAL A 109 -14.05 -9.74 7.73
N PRO A 110 -14.07 -10.54 6.66
CA PRO A 110 -13.60 -11.92 6.72
C PRO A 110 -12.17 -12.04 7.22
N GLN A 111 -11.84 -13.17 7.86
CA GLN A 111 -10.50 -13.41 8.39
C GLN A 111 -9.52 -13.90 7.32
N ASP A 112 -10.04 -14.36 6.19
CA ASP A 112 -9.31 -14.85 5.02
C ASP A 112 -9.07 -13.75 3.98
N ILE A 113 -8.98 -12.48 4.42
CA ILE A 113 -8.63 -11.36 3.56
C ILE A 113 -7.13 -11.36 3.31
N PRO A 114 -6.70 -11.51 2.05
CA PRO A 114 -5.29 -11.46 1.71
C PRO A 114 -4.68 -10.09 1.93
N CYS A 115 -3.39 -10.08 2.23
CA CYS A 115 -2.62 -8.85 2.37
C CYS A 115 -1.20 -9.02 1.83
N GLY A 116 -0.53 -7.91 1.56
CA GLY A 116 0.84 -7.88 1.07
C GLY A 116 1.72 -6.94 1.86
N ALA A 117 2.93 -7.42 2.19
CA ALA A 117 3.99 -6.58 2.72
C ALA A 117 4.86 -6.08 1.57
N TYR A 118 4.98 -4.76 1.45
CA TYR A 118 5.82 -4.09 0.47
C TYR A 118 6.96 -3.39 1.18
N VAL A 119 8.18 -3.63 0.74
CA VAL A 119 9.37 -2.97 1.29
C VAL A 119 10.23 -2.40 0.17
N HIS A 120 10.61 -1.15 0.30
CA HIS A 120 11.50 -0.46 -0.63
C HIS A 120 12.44 0.47 0.14
N THR A 121 13.71 0.37 -0.18
CA THR A 121 14.75 1.26 0.36
C THR A 121 15.13 2.28 -0.70
N PHE A 122 15.17 3.54 -0.32
CA PHE A 122 15.52 4.64 -1.23
C PHE A 122 16.32 5.71 -0.49
N ASP A 123 17.15 6.43 -1.23
CA ASP A 123 17.87 7.58 -0.71
C ASP A 123 16.97 8.82 -0.78
N TYR A 124 16.88 9.52 0.34
CA TYR A 124 16.20 10.80 0.40
C TYR A 124 17.22 11.92 0.34
N ALA A 125 17.12 12.79 -0.68
CA ALA A 125 18.02 13.93 -0.91
C ALA A 125 17.41 15.26 -0.44
#